data_08b71b8e9701c17c207a14a3ebe75cf6
#
_entry.id   08b71b8e9701c17c207a14a3ebe75cf6
#
_cell.length_a   1.000
_cell.length_b   1.000
_cell.length_c   1.000
_cell.angle_alpha   90.00
_cell.angle_beta   90.00
_cell.angle_gamma   90.00
#
_symmetry.space_group_name_H-M   'P 1'
#
loop_
_entity.id
_entity.type
_entity.pdbx_description
1 polymer ?
#
loop_
_entity_poly.entity_id
_entity_poly.type
_entity_poly.pdbx_seq_one_letter_code
_entity_poly.pdbx_strand_id
1 'polypeptide(L)'
;MARYRKLLPLSLAIAACALLFISCASENSDNASTTATTTVTPPTKQTLTVVPRPQKILDMMKARGEQDEAMPAIKIVSPAKDAAITGSKVEVKLDLSGDLKGYMPHKDPATGKGNHIHVILDNQPYEAYYELGQPFELRNVVAGKHTLRVFPSRPWHESYKSDGAFQMVTFTVKGGGDASKPTTTNSGQTVANNNSSPATPAPREGKDFPASTAGEVDAAKPLLTYSRPKGEYKDADADPIMIDFWLTGAKLKGDGGEYRIRYIVDDDEPRFIDKWEPIWLSGWINGKHTVRLELLDKDSKPVDNGGYNTTSREITVVK
;
A
#
# COMPACT_ATOMS: atom_id res chain seq x y z
N MET A 1 35.41 -54.38 1.55
CA MET A 1 35.04 -55.19 0.38
C MET A 1 34.45 -54.29 -0.69
N ALA A 2 35.22 -54.13 -1.76
CA ALA A 2 34.90 -53.28 -2.90
C ALA A 2 33.96 -54.01 -3.87
N ARG A 3 33.06 -53.31 -4.50
CA ARG A 3 32.51 -53.70 -5.81
C ARG A 3 32.25 -52.51 -6.68
N TYR A 4 33.15 -52.34 -7.64
CA TYR A 4 33.04 -51.56 -8.88
C TYR A 4 32.00 -52.17 -9.82
N ARG A 5 31.20 -51.38 -10.52
CA ARG A 5 30.64 -51.66 -11.86
C ARG A 5 30.41 -50.34 -12.57
N LYS A 6 31.29 -49.97 -13.45
CA LYS A 6 31.42 -50.13 -14.92
C LYS A 6 30.43 -49.27 -15.70
N LEU A 7 31.02 -48.25 -16.31
CA LEU A 7 30.54 -47.40 -17.41
C LEU A 7 30.40 -48.25 -18.68
N LEU A 8 29.40 -47.91 -19.50
CA LEU A 8 29.44 -48.17 -20.96
C LEU A 8 28.75 -46.98 -21.66
N PRO A 9 29.36 -46.47 -22.76
CA PRO A 9 28.80 -45.43 -23.57
C PRO A 9 28.01 -46.06 -24.74
N LEU A 10 26.96 -45.37 -25.22
CA LEU A 10 26.32 -45.75 -26.47
C LEU A 10 26.15 -44.52 -27.38
N SER A 11 26.80 -44.68 -28.45
CA SER A 11 27.05 -44.01 -29.71
C SER A 11 25.86 -43.38 -30.40
N LEU A 12 26.15 -42.24 -30.96
CA LEU A 12 25.80 -41.49 -32.14
C LEU A 12 25.19 -42.34 -33.30
N ALA A 13 24.05 -41.93 -33.79
CA ALA A 13 23.56 -42.26 -35.12
C ALA A 13 22.99 -41.04 -35.82
N ILE A 14 23.76 -40.54 -36.79
CA ILE A 14 23.40 -39.54 -37.79
C ILE A 14 22.61 -40.29 -38.87
N ALA A 15 21.44 -39.77 -39.22
CA ALA A 15 20.77 -40.13 -40.46
C ALA A 15 20.42 -38.85 -41.24
N ALA A 16 21.23 -38.61 -42.25
CA ALA A 16 20.94 -37.65 -43.32
C ALA A 16 20.00 -38.31 -44.34
N CYS A 17 18.91 -37.64 -44.65
CA CYS A 17 18.13 -37.91 -45.88
C CYS A 17 17.99 -36.61 -46.67
N ALA A 18 18.68 -36.56 -47.78
CA ALA A 18 18.53 -35.57 -48.84
C ALA A 18 17.54 -36.08 -49.89
N LEU A 19 17.04 -35.14 -50.71
CA LEU A 19 16.38 -35.25 -52.02
C LEU A 19 14.85 -35.26 -51.96
N LEU A 20 14.12 -34.52 -52.78
CA LEU A 20 14.27 -34.10 -54.19
C LEU A 20 13.39 -32.87 -54.46
N PHE A 21 13.90 -32.01 -55.33
CA PHE A 21 13.16 -30.92 -55.98
C PHE A 21 12.15 -31.47 -56.99
N ILE A 22 10.89 -30.98 -56.93
CA ILE A 22 10.02 -30.94 -58.09
C ILE A 22 9.51 -29.53 -58.24
N SER A 23 9.96 -28.88 -59.28
CA SER A 23 9.49 -27.59 -59.78
C SER A 23 8.18 -27.80 -60.53
N CYS A 24 7.13 -27.07 -60.13
CA CYS A 24 6.03 -26.75 -61.04
C CYS A 24 5.73 -25.25 -60.87
N ALA A 25 6.03 -24.53 -61.94
CA ALA A 25 5.60 -23.14 -62.08
C ALA A 25 4.09 -23.12 -62.39
N SER A 26 3.39 -22.24 -61.74
CA SER A 26 2.10 -21.71 -62.19
C SER A 26 1.95 -20.29 -61.67
N GLU A 27 1.53 -19.45 -62.58
CA GLU A 27 1.56 -17.99 -62.56
C GLU A 27 0.49 -17.36 -61.66
N ASN A 28 0.86 -16.16 -61.17
CA ASN A 28 0.04 -14.98 -60.87
C ASN A 28 -1.11 -15.05 -59.90
N SER A 29 -0.89 -14.43 -58.75
CA SER A 29 -1.77 -13.34 -58.24
C SER A 29 -1.00 -12.49 -57.28
N ASP A 30 -0.77 -11.24 -57.66
CA ASP A 30 -0.28 -10.17 -56.80
C ASP A 30 -1.20 -9.98 -55.59
N ASN A 31 -0.75 -10.41 -54.43
CA ASN A 31 -1.33 -9.98 -53.16
C ASN A 31 -0.19 -9.47 -52.29
N ALA A 32 0.07 -8.17 -52.44
CA ALA A 32 1.00 -7.47 -51.60
C ALA A 32 0.50 -7.53 -50.15
N SER A 33 0.95 -8.55 -49.41
CA SER A 33 0.78 -8.60 -47.96
C SER A 33 1.69 -7.52 -47.35
N THR A 34 1.12 -6.35 -47.14
CA THR A 34 1.74 -5.30 -46.34
C THR A 34 1.88 -5.82 -44.94
N THR A 35 3.03 -6.37 -44.60
CA THR A 35 3.41 -6.63 -43.21
C THR A 35 3.52 -5.28 -42.55
N ALA A 36 2.44 -4.87 -41.85
CA ALA A 36 2.48 -3.71 -40.97
C ALA A 36 3.50 -4.03 -39.86
N THR A 37 4.70 -3.50 -40.03
CA THR A 37 5.69 -3.45 -38.96
C THR A 37 5.08 -2.54 -37.87
N THR A 38 4.48 -3.14 -36.87
CA THR A 38 4.08 -2.43 -35.69
C THR A 38 5.37 -1.94 -35.03
N THR A 39 5.72 -0.70 -35.27
CA THR A 39 6.77 0.00 -34.52
C THR A 39 6.26 0.05 -33.07
N VAL A 40 6.72 -0.87 -32.24
CA VAL A 40 6.55 -0.80 -30.79
C VAL A 40 7.38 0.41 -30.34
N THR A 41 6.71 1.53 -30.13
CA THR A 41 7.34 2.70 -29.50
C THR A 41 7.85 2.22 -28.13
N PRO A 42 9.13 2.42 -27.80
CA PRO A 42 9.63 2.08 -26.46
C PRO A 42 8.75 2.77 -25.42
N PRO A 43 8.44 2.10 -24.31
CA PRO A 43 7.66 2.71 -23.26
C PRO A 43 8.32 4.03 -22.85
N THR A 44 7.54 5.10 -22.82
CA THR A 44 8.03 6.42 -22.43
C THR A 44 8.51 6.31 -20.99
N LYS A 45 9.83 6.45 -20.77
CA LYS A 45 10.36 6.44 -19.41
C LYS A 45 9.86 7.68 -18.68
N GLN A 46 9.18 7.49 -17.53
CA GLN A 46 8.73 8.61 -16.71
C GLN A 46 9.93 9.32 -16.07
N THR A 47 9.78 10.62 -15.84
CA THR A 47 10.76 11.42 -15.10
C THR A 47 10.06 12.09 -13.94
N LEU A 48 10.17 11.50 -12.76
CA LEU A 48 9.57 12.04 -11.56
C LEU A 48 10.45 13.12 -10.93
N THR A 49 9.83 14.19 -10.46
CA THR A 49 10.50 15.28 -9.72
C THR A 49 9.76 15.56 -8.41
N VAL A 50 10.53 15.88 -7.36
CA VAL A 50 9.93 16.38 -6.12
C VAL A 50 9.48 17.81 -6.36
N VAL A 51 8.22 18.09 -6.05
CA VAL A 51 7.62 19.42 -6.17
C VAL A 51 7.10 19.91 -4.81
N PRO A 52 6.91 21.21 -4.63
CA PRO A 52 6.27 21.76 -3.45
C PRO A 52 4.85 21.20 -3.27
N ARG A 53 4.31 21.33 -2.06
CA ARG A 53 2.91 20.98 -1.75
C ARG A 53 1.98 21.66 -2.77
N PRO A 54 1.05 20.92 -3.41
CA PRO A 54 0.16 21.48 -4.44
C PRO A 54 -0.70 22.61 -3.91
N GLN A 55 -0.97 23.61 -4.74
CA GLN A 55 -1.80 24.77 -4.36
C GLN A 55 -3.17 24.35 -3.84
N LYS A 56 -3.81 23.35 -4.48
CA LYS A 56 -5.11 22.82 -4.01
C LYS A 56 -5.07 22.34 -2.55
N ILE A 57 -3.93 21.76 -2.12
CA ILE A 57 -3.77 21.31 -0.73
C ILE A 57 -3.58 22.50 0.20
N LEU A 58 -2.78 23.49 -0.20
CA LEU A 58 -2.61 24.72 0.57
C LEU A 58 -3.96 25.46 0.74
N ASP A 59 -4.79 25.48 -0.29
CA ASP A 59 -6.13 26.08 -0.22
C ASP A 59 -7.05 25.28 0.72
N MET A 60 -6.99 23.95 0.70
CA MET A 60 -7.71 23.10 1.63
C MET A 60 -7.24 23.32 3.08
N MET A 61 -5.93 23.41 3.31
CA MET A 61 -5.36 23.71 4.64
C MET A 61 -5.88 25.05 5.15
N LYS A 62 -5.81 26.09 4.32
CA LYS A 62 -6.33 27.42 4.65
C LYS A 62 -7.83 27.41 4.97
N ALA A 63 -8.63 26.69 4.19
CA ALA A 63 -10.07 26.58 4.40
C ALA A 63 -10.45 25.85 5.69
N ARG A 64 -9.59 24.97 6.19
CA ARG A 64 -9.77 24.23 7.45
C ARG A 64 -9.40 25.05 8.69
N GLY A 65 -8.66 26.14 8.51
CA GLY A 65 -8.20 27.00 9.61
C GLY A 65 -7.42 26.19 10.67
N GLU A 66 -7.81 26.36 11.92
CA GLU A 66 -7.11 25.74 13.06
C GLU A 66 -7.10 24.21 13.07
N GLN A 67 -8.02 23.54 12.36
CA GLN A 67 -8.01 22.07 12.27
C GLN A 67 -6.72 21.52 11.69
N ASP A 68 -6.02 22.30 10.88
CA ASP A 68 -4.76 21.84 10.30
C ASP A 68 -3.62 21.80 11.31
N GLU A 69 -3.75 22.59 12.39
CA GLU A 69 -2.85 22.65 13.54
C GLU A 69 -3.26 21.70 14.68
N ALA A 70 -4.31 20.89 14.48
CA ALA A 70 -4.75 19.93 15.49
C ALA A 70 -3.61 18.98 15.89
N MET A 71 -3.59 18.60 17.15
CA MET A 71 -2.70 17.57 17.70
C MET A 71 -3.55 16.40 18.24
N PRO A 72 -4.19 15.63 17.36
CA PRO A 72 -5.03 14.52 17.78
C PRO A 72 -4.17 13.41 18.39
N ALA A 73 -4.67 12.81 19.46
CA ALA A 73 -4.15 11.58 20.03
C ALA A 73 -5.18 10.47 19.83
N ILE A 74 -4.72 9.29 19.42
CA ILE A 74 -5.57 8.13 19.12
C ILE A 74 -5.25 6.97 20.05
N LYS A 75 -6.30 6.26 20.50
CA LYS A 75 -6.16 5.08 21.34
C LYS A 75 -6.93 3.91 20.77
N ILE A 76 -6.28 2.75 20.64
CA ILE A 76 -6.94 1.48 20.38
C ILE A 76 -7.47 0.95 21.72
N VAL A 77 -8.78 0.93 21.88
CA VAL A 77 -9.47 0.40 23.07
C VAL A 77 -9.67 -1.11 22.92
N SER A 78 -10.00 -1.56 21.70
CA SER A 78 -10.11 -2.95 21.31
C SER A 78 -9.46 -3.14 19.92
N PRO A 79 -8.72 -4.23 19.69
CA PRO A 79 -8.33 -5.24 20.67
C PRO A 79 -7.32 -4.70 21.67
N ALA A 80 -7.32 -5.26 22.88
CA ALA A 80 -6.28 -4.96 23.87
C ALA A 80 -4.92 -5.53 23.39
N LYS A 81 -3.83 -4.92 23.88
CA LYS A 81 -2.49 -5.42 23.61
C LYS A 81 -2.38 -6.88 24.06
N ASP A 82 -1.82 -7.71 23.18
CA ASP A 82 -1.58 -9.15 23.38
C ASP A 82 -2.86 -9.99 23.64
N ALA A 83 -4.03 -9.44 23.30
CA ALA A 83 -5.30 -10.16 23.41
C ALA A 83 -5.30 -11.45 22.58
N ALA A 84 -5.97 -12.50 23.11
CA ALA A 84 -6.25 -13.73 22.37
C ALA A 84 -7.74 -13.72 21.96
N ILE A 85 -7.97 -13.70 20.65
CA ILE A 85 -9.31 -13.60 20.07
C ILE A 85 -9.68 -14.95 19.46
N THR A 86 -10.86 -15.47 19.80
CA THR A 86 -11.37 -16.72 19.25
C THR A 86 -12.28 -16.42 18.05
N GLY A 87 -12.06 -17.15 16.95
CA GLY A 87 -12.78 -16.94 15.70
C GLY A 87 -12.08 -15.90 14.82
N SER A 88 -12.69 -15.57 13.68
CA SER A 88 -12.09 -14.75 12.61
C SER A 88 -12.53 -13.29 12.60
N LYS A 89 -13.33 -12.87 13.57
CA LYS A 89 -13.78 -11.48 13.71
C LYS A 89 -13.01 -10.78 14.81
N VAL A 90 -12.51 -9.60 14.51
CA VAL A 90 -11.80 -8.74 15.44
C VAL A 90 -12.55 -7.43 15.53
N GLU A 91 -13.11 -7.15 16.72
CA GLU A 91 -13.74 -5.85 16.98
C GLU A 91 -12.66 -4.81 17.23
N VAL A 92 -12.76 -3.68 16.52
CA VAL A 92 -11.86 -2.54 16.68
C VAL A 92 -12.66 -1.36 17.23
N LYS A 93 -12.25 -0.88 18.40
CA LYS A 93 -12.77 0.34 18.99
C LYS A 93 -11.64 1.32 19.21
N LEU A 94 -11.86 2.56 18.78
CA LEU A 94 -10.89 3.65 18.85
C LEU A 94 -11.46 4.80 19.68
N ASP A 95 -10.60 5.44 20.48
CA ASP A 95 -10.87 6.70 21.13
C ASP A 95 -9.96 7.79 20.55
N LEU A 96 -10.52 8.98 20.37
CA LEU A 96 -9.82 10.16 19.88
C LEU A 96 -9.81 11.22 20.99
N SER A 97 -8.65 11.82 21.21
CA SER A 97 -8.43 12.85 22.23
C SER A 97 -7.33 13.82 21.79
N GLY A 98 -6.83 14.64 22.68
CA GLY A 98 -5.80 15.64 22.41
C GLY A 98 -6.39 16.99 22.04
N ASP A 99 -5.57 17.92 21.55
CA ASP A 99 -6.02 19.22 21.04
C ASP A 99 -6.57 19.07 19.62
N LEU A 100 -7.87 18.85 19.53
CA LEU A 100 -8.53 18.52 18.26
C LEU A 100 -8.77 19.74 17.37
N LYS A 101 -8.88 20.95 17.91
CA LYS A 101 -9.19 22.16 17.13
C LYS A 101 -10.31 21.97 16.08
N GLY A 102 -11.33 21.18 16.44
CA GLY A 102 -12.42 20.80 15.55
C GLY A 102 -12.11 19.64 14.58
N TYR A 103 -10.94 19.01 14.67
CA TYR A 103 -10.67 17.76 13.94
C TYR A 103 -11.62 16.66 14.43
N MET A 104 -12.36 16.07 13.50
CA MET A 104 -13.24 14.93 13.76
C MET A 104 -13.30 14.07 12.52
N PRO A 105 -13.14 12.75 12.62
CA PRO A 105 -13.39 11.84 11.51
C PRO A 105 -14.83 12.00 11.03
N HIS A 106 -14.99 12.33 9.77
CA HIS A 106 -16.28 12.48 9.13
C HIS A 106 -16.12 12.46 7.62
N LYS A 107 -16.97 11.73 6.93
CA LYS A 107 -17.00 11.65 5.48
C LYS A 107 -18.05 12.64 4.96
N ASP A 108 -17.61 13.61 4.21
CA ASP A 108 -18.51 14.51 3.48
C ASP A 108 -19.27 13.69 2.41
N PRO A 109 -20.60 13.66 2.45
CA PRO A 109 -21.39 12.84 1.53
C PRO A 109 -21.33 13.33 0.08
N ALA A 110 -21.05 14.62 -0.16
CA ALA A 110 -20.97 15.19 -1.50
C ALA A 110 -19.62 14.87 -2.18
N THR A 111 -18.53 14.94 -1.44
CA THR A 111 -17.18 14.74 -1.97
C THR A 111 -16.62 13.35 -1.71
N GLY A 112 -17.21 12.60 -0.77
CA GLY A 112 -16.70 11.33 -0.30
C GLY A 112 -15.37 11.43 0.46
N LYS A 113 -14.85 12.63 0.72
CA LYS A 113 -13.59 12.94 1.41
C LYS A 113 -13.88 13.47 2.82
N GLY A 114 -12.87 13.49 3.66
CA GLY A 114 -12.99 14.04 5.02
C GLY A 114 -11.84 13.60 5.92
N ASN A 115 -11.83 14.11 7.13
CA ASN A 115 -10.94 13.62 8.16
C ASN A 115 -11.24 12.16 8.45
N HIS A 116 -10.22 11.34 8.65
CA HIS A 116 -10.39 9.91 8.91
C HIS A 116 -9.23 9.34 9.69
N ILE A 117 -9.41 8.12 10.15
CA ILE A 117 -8.33 7.35 10.78
C ILE A 117 -7.84 6.33 9.75
N HIS A 118 -6.54 6.26 9.55
CA HIS A 118 -5.92 5.13 8.88
C HIS A 118 -5.87 3.95 9.84
N VAL A 119 -6.39 2.83 9.41
CA VAL A 119 -6.40 1.56 10.16
C VAL A 119 -5.66 0.53 9.32
N ILE A 120 -4.59 -0.02 9.87
CA ILE A 120 -3.70 -0.95 9.15
C ILE A 120 -3.60 -2.25 9.93
N LEU A 121 -4.09 -3.33 9.33
CA LEU A 121 -3.86 -4.68 9.82
C LEU A 121 -2.55 -5.21 9.22
N ASP A 122 -1.65 -5.65 10.06
CA ASP A 122 -0.33 -6.13 9.68
C ASP A 122 0.41 -5.14 8.78
N ASN A 123 0.98 -5.58 7.66
CA ASN A 123 1.58 -4.69 6.68
C ASN A 123 0.71 -4.50 5.44
N GLN A 124 -0.63 -4.47 5.62
CA GLN A 124 -1.58 -4.29 4.53
C GLN A 124 -1.78 -2.80 4.20
N PRO A 125 -2.37 -2.46 3.05
CA PRO A 125 -2.86 -1.10 2.81
C PRO A 125 -3.86 -0.67 3.90
N TYR A 126 -3.86 0.61 4.26
CA TYR A 126 -4.79 1.10 5.27
C TYR A 126 -6.24 1.08 4.79
N GLU A 127 -7.16 0.96 5.73
CA GLU A 127 -8.58 1.31 5.56
C GLU A 127 -8.82 2.70 6.12
N ALA A 128 -9.51 3.56 5.36
CA ALA A 128 -9.90 4.90 5.81
C ALA A 128 -11.18 4.80 6.65
N TYR A 129 -11.09 5.14 7.93
CA TYR A 129 -12.20 5.02 8.87
C TYR A 129 -12.73 6.40 9.29
N TYR A 130 -14.02 6.63 9.07
CA TYR A 130 -14.64 7.96 9.20
C TYR A 130 -15.55 8.11 10.41
N GLU A 131 -15.82 7.04 11.14
CA GLU A 131 -16.76 7.04 12.28
C GLU A 131 -16.12 6.43 13.51
N LEU A 132 -16.16 7.12 14.64
CA LEU A 132 -15.61 6.63 15.90
C LEU A 132 -16.68 6.28 16.94
N GLY A 133 -17.94 6.63 16.69
CA GLY A 133 -19.03 6.44 17.64
C GLY A 133 -19.42 4.98 17.91
N GLN A 134 -19.05 4.08 17.00
CA GLN A 134 -19.31 2.64 17.09
C GLN A 134 -18.06 1.85 16.75
N PRO A 135 -17.85 0.68 17.40
CA PRO A 135 -16.82 -0.26 16.98
C PRO A 135 -17.05 -0.74 15.56
N PHE A 136 -15.97 -1.08 14.86
CA PHE A 136 -16.05 -1.78 13.59
C PHE A 136 -15.39 -3.15 13.66
N GLU A 137 -15.66 -4.01 12.71
CA GLU A 137 -15.12 -5.37 12.67
C GLU A 137 -14.14 -5.53 11.52
N LEU A 138 -13.00 -6.14 11.81
CA LEU A 138 -12.20 -6.83 10.80
C LEU A 138 -12.73 -8.26 10.70
N ARG A 139 -13.10 -8.72 9.51
CA ARG A 139 -13.70 -10.03 9.24
C ARG A 139 -12.76 -10.89 8.43
N ASN A 140 -12.81 -12.18 8.66
CA ASN A 140 -11.94 -13.15 8.02
C ASN A 140 -10.45 -12.93 8.33
N VAL A 141 -10.14 -12.49 9.56
CA VAL A 141 -8.77 -12.43 10.03
C VAL A 141 -8.26 -13.87 10.24
N VAL A 142 -7.14 -14.21 9.61
CA VAL A 142 -6.57 -15.57 9.68
C VAL A 142 -6.04 -15.88 11.08
N ALA A 143 -5.77 -17.15 11.37
CA ALA A 143 -5.13 -17.53 12.63
C ALA A 143 -3.67 -17.07 12.66
N GLY A 144 -3.22 -16.58 13.81
CA GLY A 144 -1.84 -16.14 14.00
C GLY A 144 -1.73 -14.87 14.84
N LYS A 145 -0.51 -14.37 14.96
CA LYS A 145 -0.24 -13.05 15.55
C LYS A 145 -0.47 -11.95 14.51
N HIS A 146 -1.08 -10.88 14.96
CA HIS A 146 -1.41 -9.72 14.14
C HIS A 146 -0.97 -8.43 14.80
N THR A 147 -0.80 -7.40 13.98
CA THR A 147 -0.48 -6.04 14.39
C THR A 147 -1.54 -5.09 13.85
N LEU A 148 -2.15 -4.31 14.71
CA LEU A 148 -3.06 -3.23 14.32
C LEU A 148 -2.36 -1.91 14.57
N ARG A 149 -2.26 -1.06 13.53
CA ARG A 149 -1.70 0.29 13.58
C ARG A 149 -2.76 1.29 13.18
N VAL A 150 -2.85 2.40 13.90
CA VAL A 150 -3.82 3.46 13.62
C VAL A 150 -3.19 4.83 13.76
N PHE A 151 -3.62 5.78 12.94
CA PHE A 151 -3.26 7.19 13.05
C PHE A 151 -4.27 8.10 12.34
N PRO A 152 -4.52 9.32 12.88
CA PRO A 152 -5.39 10.32 12.27
C PRO A 152 -4.82 10.87 10.97
N SER A 153 -5.70 11.15 10.03
CA SER A 153 -5.38 11.64 8.71
C SER A 153 -6.28 12.79 8.25
N ARG A 154 -5.72 13.67 7.44
CA ARG A 154 -6.40 14.79 6.77
C ARG A 154 -7.23 14.29 5.58
N PRO A 155 -8.14 15.10 5.03
CA PRO A 155 -8.97 14.70 3.87
C PRO A 155 -8.20 14.29 2.63
N TRP A 156 -6.96 14.76 2.46
CA TRP A 156 -6.05 14.36 1.37
C TRP A 156 -5.09 13.24 1.77
N HIS A 157 -5.41 12.54 2.89
CA HIS A 157 -4.69 11.37 3.40
C HIS A 157 -3.29 11.64 3.98
N GLU A 158 -2.92 12.86 4.23
CA GLU A 158 -1.71 13.20 4.96
C GLU A 158 -1.91 12.92 6.46
N SER A 159 -1.00 12.18 7.06
CA SER A 159 -1.06 11.84 8.49
C SER A 159 -0.72 13.03 9.38
N TYR A 160 -1.42 13.16 10.52
CA TYR A 160 -0.98 14.02 11.60
C TYR A 160 0.21 13.37 12.31
N LYS A 161 1.30 14.12 12.49
CA LYS A 161 2.57 13.63 13.05
C LYS A 161 2.86 14.17 14.46
N SER A 162 1.78 14.52 15.19
CA SER A 162 1.88 14.97 16.59
C SER A 162 2.08 13.79 17.55
N ASP A 163 2.59 14.09 18.72
CA ASP A 163 2.68 13.11 19.81
C ASP A 163 1.32 12.53 20.14
N GLY A 164 1.25 11.21 20.32
CA GLY A 164 0.01 10.48 20.57
C GLY A 164 -0.83 10.20 19.33
N ALA A 165 -0.49 10.73 18.15
CA ALA A 165 -1.25 10.49 16.91
C ALA A 165 -1.03 9.09 16.32
N PHE A 166 -0.24 8.24 16.90
CA PHE A 166 -0.03 6.86 16.44
C PHE A 166 -0.18 5.89 17.58
N GLN A 167 -0.86 4.79 17.32
CA GLN A 167 -0.85 3.64 18.21
C GLN A 167 -0.72 2.33 17.44
N MET A 168 -0.07 1.37 18.08
CA MET A 168 0.08 0.00 17.61
C MET A 168 -0.23 -0.96 18.75
N VAL A 169 -0.98 -2.00 18.44
CA VAL A 169 -1.18 -3.15 19.33
C VAL A 169 -0.93 -4.45 18.58
N THR A 170 -0.43 -5.45 19.28
CA THR A 170 -0.38 -6.83 18.82
C THR A 170 -1.48 -7.64 19.45
N PHE A 171 -2.00 -8.64 18.75
CA PHE A 171 -3.01 -9.58 19.26
C PHE A 171 -2.88 -10.91 18.53
N THR A 172 -3.50 -11.96 19.05
CA THR A 172 -3.46 -13.29 18.46
C THR A 172 -4.88 -13.76 18.14
N VAL A 173 -5.09 -14.24 16.90
CA VAL A 173 -6.34 -14.87 16.48
C VAL A 173 -6.19 -16.39 16.55
N LYS A 174 -7.12 -17.04 17.27
CA LYS A 174 -7.23 -18.50 17.41
C LYS A 174 -8.43 -18.99 16.62
N GLY A 175 -8.23 -20.00 15.75
CA GLY A 175 -9.29 -20.53 14.90
C GLY A 175 -9.79 -19.49 13.90
N GLY A 176 -8.86 -18.84 13.20
CA GLY A 176 -9.12 -17.71 12.31
C GLY A 176 -9.84 -18.04 11.02
N GLY A 177 -9.88 -17.08 10.11
CA GLY A 177 -10.56 -17.13 8.84
C GLY A 177 -9.86 -17.99 7.78
N ASP A 178 -10.44 -17.96 6.59
CA ASP A 178 -9.96 -18.66 5.40
C ASP A 178 -8.84 -17.82 4.74
N ALA A 179 -7.62 -18.32 4.76
CA ALA A 179 -6.45 -17.63 4.19
C ALA A 179 -6.52 -17.43 2.66
N SER A 180 -7.41 -18.15 1.96
CA SER A 180 -7.65 -17.96 0.53
C SER A 180 -8.54 -16.75 0.23
N LYS A 181 -9.14 -16.13 1.25
CA LYS A 181 -10.02 -14.97 1.14
C LYS A 181 -9.42 -13.76 1.84
N PRO A 182 -9.65 -12.55 1.31
CA PRO A 182 -9.16 -11.33 1.94
C PRO A 182 -9.85 -11.09 3.30
N THR A 183 -9.16 -10.42 4.19
CA THR A 183 -9.77 -9.77 5.35
C THR A 183 -10.57 -8.56 4.88
N THR A 184 -11.79 -8.41 5.36
CA THR A 184 -12.67 -7.30 5.01
C THR A 184 -13.07 -6.48 6.24
N THR A 185 -13.56 -5.27 6.04
CA THR A 185 -14.12 -4.46 7.11
C THR A 185 -15.64 -4.28 6.92
N ASN A 186 -16.34 -4.03 8.02
CA ASN A 186 -17.71 -3.53 7.97
C ASN A 186 -17.82 -2.10 8.50
N SER A 187 -16.76 -1.28 8.28
CA SER A 187 -16.74 0.10 8.74
C SER A 187 -18.07 0.82 8.47
N GLY A 188 -18.82 1.09 9.55
CA GLY A 188 -19.84 2.12 9.63
C GLY A 188 -20.95 2.10 8.58
N GLN A 189 -21.54 0.97 8.25
CA GLN A 189 -22.91 1.03 7.78
C GLN A 189 -23.82 1.06 8.99
N THR A 190 -24.36 2.23 9.28
CA THR A 190 -25.62 2.36 10.02
C THR A 190 -26.55 1.25 9.58
N VAL A 191 -27.06 0.47 10.53
CA VAL A 191 -28.16 -0.46 10.28
C VAL A 191 -29.30 0.39 9.72
N ALA A 192 -29.39 0.43 8.39
CA ALA A 192 -30.50 1.05 7.73
C ALA A 192 -31.76 0.27 8.15
N ASN A 193 -32.74 0.98 8.66
CA ASN A 193 -34.07 0.45 8.93
C ASN A 193 -34.52 -0.52 7.83
N ASN A 194 -35.07 -1.65 8.26
CA ASN A 194 -35.52 -2.79 7.49
C ASN A 194 -36.57 -2.49 6.41
N ASN A 195 -36.32 -1.65 5.41
CA ASN A 195 -37.23 -1.53 4.26
C ASN A 195 -36.60 -0.96 2.97
N SER A 196 -35.31 -1.03 2.79
CA SER A 196 -34.72 -0.68 1.48
C SER A 196 -33.86 -1.85 0.98
N SER A 197 -34.06 -2.23 -0.27
CA SER A 197 -33.20 -3.13 -1.03
C SER A 197 -31.73 -2.81 -0.77
N PRO A 198 -30.83 -3.80 -0.70
CA PRO A 198 -29.44 -3.56 -0.46
C PRO A 198 -28.87 -2.69 -1.59
N ALA A 199 -28.70 -1.40 -1.31
CA ALA A 199 -27.93 -0.55 -2.17
C ALA A 199 -26.53 -1.13 -2.27
N THR A 200 -26.03 -1.32 -3.48
CA THR A 200 -24.65 -1.73 -3.72
C THR A 200 -23.75 -0.79 -2.92
N PRO A 201 -22.95 -1.27 -1.97
CA PRO A 201 -22.11 -0.41 -1.17
C PRO A 201 -21.20 0.40 -2.09
N ALA A 202 -21.09 1.70 -1.86
CA ALA A 202 -20.12 2.52 -2.59
C ALA A 202 -18.72 1.89 -2.47
N PRO A 203 -17.91 1.93 -3.52
CA PRO A 203 -16.55 1.40 -3.47
C PRO A 203 -15.80 2.00 -2.28
N ARG A 204 -15.34 1.17 -1.37
CA ARG A 204 -14.56 1.59 -0.21
C ARG A 204 -13.09 1.51 -0.56
N GLU A 205 -12.37 2.56 -0.27
CA GLU A 205 -10.92 2.52 -0.37
C GLU A 205 -10.38 1.54 0.68
N GLY A 206 -9.68 0.49 0.22
CA GLY A 206 -9.07 -0.50 1.10
C GLY A 206 -10.03 -1.44 1.81
N LYS A 207 -11.20 -1.72 1.27
CA LYS A 207 -12.19 -2.62 1.90
C LYS A 207 -11.72 -4.07 2.03
N ASP A 208 -10.83 -4.52 1.16
CA ASP A 208 -10.28 -5.86 1.12
C ASP A 208 -8.78 -5.80 1.45
N PHE A 209 -8.37 -6.61 2.44
CA PHE A 209 -6.97 -6.72 2.82
C PHE A 209 -6.39 -8.01 2.24
N PRO A 210 -5.44 -7.95 1.30
CA PRO A 210 -4.74 -9.15 0.86
C PRO A 210 -3.98 -9.77 2.03
N ALA A 211 -3.61 -11.03 1.91
CA ALA A 211 -2.84 -11.71 2.94
C ALA A 211 -1.53 -10.97 3.22
N SER A 212 -1.19 -10.77 4.50
CA SER A 212 0.09 -10.17 4.89
C SER A 212 1.24 -11.14 4.65
N THR A 213 2.33 -10.63 4.09
CA THR A 213 3.60 -11.37 3.99
C THR A 213 4.62 -10.93 5.02
N ALA A 214 4.31 -9.91 5.84
CA ALA A 214 5.17 -9.45 6.90
C ALA A 214 5.17 -10.46 8.08
N GLY A 215 6.32 -10.60 8.72
CA GLY A 215 6.49 -11.39 9.92
C GLY A 215 6.03 -10.67 11.19
N GLU A 216 6.56 -11.08 12.33
CA GLU A 216 6.28 -10.41 13.60
C GLU A 216 7.01 -9.08 13.69
N VAL A 217 6.29 -8.05 14.16
CA VAL A 217 6.87 -6.74 14.45
C VAL A 217 7.50 -6.74 15.85
N ASP A 218 8.68 -6.15 15.96
CA ASP A 218 9.31 -5.83 17.24
C ASP A 218 9.04 -4.35 17.58
N ALA A 219 8.22 -4.10 18.58
CA ALA A 219 7.84 -2.74 19.00
C ALA A 219 9.01 -1.93 19.60
N ALA A 220 10.12 -2.58 19.97
CA ALA A 220 11.31 -1.92 20.47
C ALA A 220 12.24 -1.43 19.36
N LYS A 221 12.02 -1.88 18.14
CA LYS A 221 12.82 -1.47 16.97
C LYS A 221 12.17 -0.31 16.22
N PRO A 222 12.97 0.44 15.45
CA PRO A 222 12.44 1.40 14.49
C PRO A 222 11.42 0.78 13.54
N LEU A 223 10.32 1.49 13.31
CA LEU A 223 9.24 1.01 12.48
C LEU A 223 8.78 2.08 11.49
N LEU A 224 8.82 1.74 10.21
CA LEU A 224 8.20 2.48 9.12
C LEU A 224 6.79 1.94 8.86
N THR A 225 5.82 2.82 8.83
CA THR A 225 4.46 2.49 8.40
C THR A 225 4.16 3.20 7.09
N TYR A 226 4.04 2.45 6.02
CA TYR A 226 3.68 2.98 4.71
C TYR A 226 2.23 3.48 4.75
N SER A 227 2.00 4.73 4.34
CA SER A 227 0.68 5.36 4.24
C SER A 227 0.28 5.60 2.79
N ARG A 228 1.02 6.42 2.07
CA ARG A 228 0.77 6.81 0.67
C ARG A 228 2.04 6.65 -0.19
N PRO A 229 1.84 6.43 -1.54
CA PRO A 229 0.59 6.40 -2.30
C PRO A 229 -0.14 5.06 -2.23
N LYS A 230 -1.45 5.04 -2.56
CA LYS A 230 -2.30 3.85 -2.52
C LYS A 230 -3.45 3.96 -3.52
N GLY A 231 -3.78 2.86 -4.18
CA GLY A 231 -4.96 2.75 -5.04
C GLY A 231 -4.83 3.45 -6.39
N GLU A 232 -5.90 4.05 -6.85
CA GLU A 232 -5.97 4.71 -8.15
C GLU A 232 -5.97 6.22 -8.00
N TYR A 233 -5.24 6.90 -8.89
CA TYR A 233 -5.13 8.35 -8.99
C TYR A 233 -5.64 8.79 -10.35
N LYS A 234 -6.64 9.68 -10.38
CA LYS A 234 -7.29 10.14 -11.62
C LYS A 234 -7.28 11.66 -11.73
N ASP A 235 -7.33 12.14 -12.96
CA ASP A 235 -7.50 13.55 -13.29
C ASP A 235 -6.53 14.45 -12.50
N ALA A 236 -7.07 15.45 -11.81
CA ALA A 236 -6.27 16.39 -11.02
C ALA A 236 -5.58 15.79 -9.79
N ASP A 237 -5.92 14.55 -9.39
CA ASP A 237 -5.24 13.83 -8.32
C ASP A 237 -4.11 12.93 -8.85
N ALA A 238 -4.02 12.75 -10.19
CA ALA A 238 -3.02 11.90 -10.84
C ALA A 238 -1.61 12.52 -10.87
N ASP A 239 -1.48 13.84 -10.68
CA ASP A 239 -0.19 14.53 -10.70
C ASP A 239 -0.29 15.91 -10.03
N PRO A 240 0.45 16.20 -8.96
CA PRO A 240 1.42 15.33 -8.30
C PRO A 240 0.80 14.38 -7.29
N ILE A 241 1.48 13.25 -7.04
CA ILE A 241 1.09 12.24 -6.05
C ILE A 241 1.96 12.33 -4.81
N MET A 242 1.33 12.23 -3.64
CA MET A 242 1.99 12.31 -2.33
C MET A 242 2.59 10.98 -1.90
N ILE A 243 3.81 11.01 -1.38
CA ILE A 243 4.37 9.97 -0.52
C ILE A 243 4.22 10.44 0.93
N ASP A 244 3.55 9.63 1.74
CA ASP A 244 3.41 9.85 3.19
C ASP A 244 3.62 8.54 3.94
N PHE A 245 4.17 8.65 5.15
CA PHE A 245 4.49 7.52 6.02
C PHE A 245 4.48 7.95 7.48
N TRP A 246 4.31 6.98 8.37
CA TRP A 246 4.52 7.17 9.80
C TRP A 246 5.83 6.51 10.22
N LEU A 247 6.52 7.12 11.19
CA LEU A 247 7.79 6.63 11.70
C LEU A 247 7.77 6.58 13.22
N THR A 248 8.14 5.44 13.78
CA THR A 248 8.31 5.28 15.23
C THR A 248 9.70 4.75 15.56
N GLY A 249 10.27 5.17 16.69
CA GLY A 249 11.57 4.67 17.13
C GLY A 249 12.76 5.06 16.26
N ALA A 250 12.58 5.98 15.30
CA ALA A 250 13.63 6.47 14.41
C ALA A 250 13.50 7.98 14.21
N LYS A 251 14.61 8.64 13.94
CA LYS A 251 14.70 10.06 13.59
C LYS A 251 15.53 10.20 12.32
N LEU A 252 15.00 10.93 11.34
CA LEU A 252 15.67 11.07 10.04
C LEU A 252 16.82 12.06 10.09
N LYS A 253 17.76 11.97 9.15
CA LYS A 253 18.98 12.81 9.08
C LYS A 253 18.65 14.30 9.07
N GLY A 254 17.67 14.72 8.29
CA GLY A 254 17.23 16.12 8.21
C GLY A 254 16.52 16.63 9.46
N ASP A 255 16.10 15.74 10.36
CA ASP A 255 15.51 16.03 11.65
C ASP A 255 16.52 15.86 12.81
N GLY A 256 17.81 15.67 12.51
CA GLY A 256 18.88 15.49 13.48
C GLY A 256 19.03 14.05 13.99
N GLY A 257 18.57 13.06 13.24
CA GLY A 257 18.78 11.64 13.51
C GLY A 257 19.79 11.00 12.54
N GLU A 258 19.73 9.67 12.45
CA GLU A 258 20.68 8.88 11.66
C GLU A 258 20.01 8.09 10.53
N TYR A 259 18.68 8.00 10.52
CA TYR A 259 17.92 7.19 9.57
C TYR A 259 17.60 7.96 8.30
N ARG A 260 17.25 7.23 7.24
CA ARG A 260 16.71 7.77 5.98
C ARG A 260 15.59 6.88 5.48
N ILE A 261 14.65 7.45 4.75
CA ILE A 261 13.73 6.66 3.93
C ILE A 261 14.27 6.62 2.50
N ARG A 262 14.52 5.43 1.97
CA ARG A 262 14.73 5.20 0.54
C ARG A 262 13.39 4.96 -0.12
N TYR A 263 13.11 5.66 -1.21
CA TYR A 263 11.97 5.35 -2.06
C TYR A 263 12.42 5.00 -3.47
N ILE A 264 11.71 4.06 -4.08
CA ILE A 264 11.95 3.58 -5.43
C ILE A 264 10.59 3.52 -6.12
N VAL A 265 10.50 4.13 -7.30
CA VAL A 265 9.30 4.05 -8.15
C VAL A 265 9.67 3.23 -9.38
N ASP A 266 8.92 2.15 -9.59
CA ASP A 266 9.20 1.16 -10.64
C ASP A 266 10.66 0.67 -10.56
N ASP A 267 11.40 0.75 -11.66
CA ASP A 267 12.82 0.41 -11.73
C ASP A 267 13.72 1.66 -11.79
N ASP A 268 13.23 2.83 -11.33
CA ASP A 268 14.02 4.05 -11.30
C ASP A 268 15.12 3.99 -10.22
N GLU A 269 16.11 4.89 -10.37
CA GLU A 269 17.17 5.03 -9.39
C GLU A 269 16.62 5.39 -7.99
N PRO A 270 17.14 4.76 -6.95
CA PRO A 270 16.72 5.04 -5.58
C PRO A 270 16.89 6.49 -5.20
N ARG A 271 15.90 7.06 -4.50
CA ARG A 271 15.93 8.42 -3.95
C ARG A 271 15.68 8.39 -2.45
N PHE A 272 15.91 9.52 -1.78
CA PHE A 272 15.88 9.55 -0.33
C PHE A 272 14.99 10.67 0.21
N ILE A 273 14.36 10.39 1.35
CA ILE A 273 13.64 11.36 2.18
C ILE A 273 14.39 11.42 3.50
N ASP A 274 14.84 12.63 3.86
CA ASP A 274 15.64 12.89 5.05
C ASP A 274 14.87 13.64 6.13
N LYS A 275 13.64 14.09 5.86
CA LYS A 275 12.75 14.73 6.83
C LYS A 275 11.44 13.94 6.96
N TRP A 276 10.91 13.89 8.15
CA TRP A 276 9.64 13.23 8.42
C TRP A 276 8.46 14.12 8.01
N GLU A 277 8.42 14.42 6.74
CA GLU A 277 7.42 15.23 6.07
C GLU A 277 6.93 14.49 4.81
N PRO A 278 5.68 14.71 4.36
CA PRO A 278 5.24 14.20 3.07
C PRO A 278 6.00 14.88 1.93
N ILE A 279 6.29 14.13 0.89
CA ILE A 279 6.81 14.67 -0.37
C ILE A 279 5.79 14.48 -1.50
N TRP A 280 5.88 15.31 -2.51
CA TRP A 280 5.01 15.28 -3.67
C TRP A 280 5.84 15.03 -4.92
N LEU A 281 5.45 14.01 -5.70
CA LEU A 281 6.13 13.65 -6.95
C LEU A 281 5.25 14.01 -8.14
N SER A 282 5.81 14.77 -9.07
CA SER A 282 5.18 15.12 -10.34
C SER A 282 5.94 14.50 -11.51
N GLY A 283 5.25 14.27 -12.62
CA GLY A 283 5.80 13.66 -13.83
C GLY A 283 5.33 12.22 -14.05
N TRP A 284 4.27 11.80 -13.36
CA TRP A 284 3.67 10.49 -13.55
C TRP A 284 3.13 10.32 -14.96
N ILE A 285 3.23 9.13 -15.52
CA ILE A 285 2.60 8.73 -16.77
C ILE A 285 1.42 7.81 -16.48
N ASN A 286 0.52 7.60 -17.46
CA ASN A 286 -0.58 6.65 -17.33
C ASN A 286 -0.05 5.23 -17.17
N GLY A 287 -0.67 4.46 -16.30
CA GLY A 287 -0.36 3.05 -16.10
C GLY A 287 -0.29 2.61 -14.65
N LYS A 288 0.19 1.40 -14.47
CA LYS A 288 0.50 0.82 -13.16
C LYS A 288 1.92 1.17 -12.78
N HIS A 289 2.10 1.56 -11.54
CA HIS A 289 3.40 1.90 -10.96
C HIS A 289 3.57 1.22 -9.61
N THR A 290 4.79 0.83 -9.31
CA THR A 290 5.16 0.30 -7.99
C THR A 290 5.92 1.35 -7.21
N VAL A 291 5.48 1.64 -5.99
CA VAL A 291 6.20 2.53 -5.08
C VAL A 291 6.66 1.75 -3.86
N ARG A 292 7.96 1.70 -3.65
CA ARG A 292 8.59 1.02 -2.53
C ARG A 292 9.21 2.03 -1.57
N LEU A 293 8.96 1.84 -0.27
CA LEU A 293 9.60 2.59 0.81
C LEU A 293 10.40 1.64 1.69
N GLU A 294 11.59 2.09 2.11
CA GLU A 294 12.48 1.34 2.98
C GLU A 294 13.10 2.25 4.03
N LEU A 295 13.10 1.80 5.28
CA LEU A 295 13.85 2.48 6.34
C LEU A 295 15.30 2.00 6.32
N LEU A 296 16.24 2.93 6.21
CA LEU A 296 17.67 2.67 6.23
C LEU A 296 18.30 3.24 7.51
N ASP A 297 19.28 2.52 8.03
CA ASP A 297 20.12 2.95 9.14
C ASP A 297 21.24 3.92 8.70
N LYS A 298 22.11 4.30 9.62
CA LYS A 298 23.27 5.19 9.39
C LYS A 298 24.23 4.67 8.32
N ASP A 299 24.32 3.36 8.16
CA ASP A 299 25.20 2.67 7.21
C ASP A 299 24.51 2.41 5.86
N SER A 300 23.31 2.99 5.65
CA SER A 300 22.46 2.83 4.47
C SER A 300 22.00 1.38 4.24
N LYS A 301 21.89 0.58 5.31
CA LYS A 301 21.36 -0.75 5.29
C LYS A 301 19.87 -0.76 5.68
N PRO A 302 19.03 -1.61 5.07
CA PRO A 302 17.66 -1.78 5.50
C PRO A 302 17.57 -2.21 6.96
N VAL A 303 16.73 -1.52 7.73
CA VAL A 303 16.44 -1.88 9.13
C VAL A 303 15.43 -3.02 9.13
N ASP A 304 15.85 -4.20 9.57
CA ASP A 304 14.92 -5.33 9.68
C ASP A 304 13.98 -5.18 10.88
N ASN A 305 12.69 -5.26 10.60
CA ASN A 305 11.64 -5.37 11.60
C ASN A 305 10.48 -6.20 11.02
N GLY A 306 10.71 -7.50 10.82
CA GLY A 306 9.69 -8.43 10.33
C GLY A 306 9.12 -8.11 8.96
N GLY A 307 9.88 -7.41 8.10
CA GLY A 307 9.45 -7.01 6.76
C GLY A 307 8.65 -5.70 6.71
N TYR A 308 8.27 -5.10 7.86
CA TYR A 308 7.47 -3.87 7.88
C TYR A 308 8.22 -2.65 7.36
N ASN A 309 9.54 -2.62 7.53
CA ASN A 309 10.39 -1.51 7.11
C ASN A 309 10.75 -1.50 5.62
N THR A 310 10.25 -2.48 4.88
CA THR A 310 10.34 -2.55 3.41
C THR A 310 8.97 -2.88 2.85
N THR A 311 8.30 -1.90 2.28
CA THR A 311 6.93 -2.06 1.80
C THR A 311 6.80 -1.54 0.38
N SER A 312 6.27 -2.38 -0.52
CA SER A 312 5.91 -2.01 -1.89
C SER A 312 4.40 -1.93 -2.06
N ARG A 313 3.92 -0.97 -2.84
CA ARG A 313 2.52 -0.83 -3.23
C ARG A 313 2.41 -0.57 -4.72
N GLU A 314 1.47 -1.26 -5.37
CA GLU A 314 1.06 -0.93 -6.73
C GLU A 314 0.01 0.18 -6.67
N ILE A 315 0.14 1.15 -7.55
CA ILE A 315 -0.85 2.21 -7.81
C ILE A 315 -1.18 2.25 -9.29
N THR A 316 -2.33 2.82 -9.62
CA THR A 316 -2.72 3.08 -11.00
C THR A 316 -2.88 4.58 -11.22
N VAL A 317 -2.29 5.11 -12.28
CA VAL A 317 -2.38 6.51 -12.68
C VAL A 317 -3.19 6.61 -13.96
N VAL A 318 -4.22 7.48 -13.97
CA VAL A 318 -5.11 7.75 -15.12
C VAL A 318 -5.23 9.26 -15.28
N LYS A 319 -4.64 9.80 -16.36
CA LYS A 319 -4.71 11.24 -16.71
C LYS A 319 -5.68 11.47 -17.84
#